data_793cc1036309889a7572f21bfab7d5a5
#
_entry.id   793cc1036309889a7572f21bfab7d5a5
#
_cell.length_a   1.000
_cell.length_b   1.000
_cell.length_c   1.000
_cell.angle_alpha   90.00
_cell.angle_beta   90.00
_cell.angle_gamma   90.00
#
_symmetry.space_group_name_H-M   'P 1'
#
loop_
_entity.id
_entity.type
_entity.pdbx_description
1 polymer ?
#
loop_
_entity_poly.entity_id
_entity_poly.type
_entity_poly.pdbx_seq_one_letter_code
_entity_poly.pdbx_strand_id
1 'polypeptide(L)'
;MMGRQAVDQSQLFYLFNLEEHIPTDHLLRRINPIVTRVLADLREKLAPFYSDIGRPSIDPELMIRMLIVGYCYGIRFERRLCEEVKLHLGYRWFCRLELEDKVPDHSTFSVNRHGRFRDSDIFRQVFEAVVRACMDAGLVKGEGFAVDASVMEADASRYHGKAPGEIDWSAPERQTRAVAEFLTALDGEDADADRKPPKVISPVDPCSAWTAKANKRVQFGYGLNYLIDIKYAVIVDVEATPARTYDEVAATKTMIQRTQERLGLKPDWLAADTAYGTGKFLHWVIGAGITPHIPVWDMSKREEGILSRADFTFDRERNLYICPQGKFLRTTGTVHDGRTIIYRASTRDCGPCPLKPKCTPNMTFRKIPRDLHEDARDATRALMGTPEFAKSRNERKKVEMRFAHLKTHNGFERMRLRGFSGARDEFHLAAIVQNLKTLANHIWRPLLNTPTACVA
;
A
#
# COMPACT_ATOMS: atom_id res chain seq x y z
N MET A 1 -42.62 -26.67 -14.48
CA MET A 1 -43.32 -27.20 -13.29
C MET A 1 -42.72 -26.52 -12.07
N MET A 2 -43.53 -25.88 -11.22
CA MET A 2 -43.04 -25.20 -10.01
C MET A 2 -42.69 -26.24 -8.94
N GLY A 3 -41.44 -26.22 -8.43
CA GLY A 3 -41.03 -27.06 -7.31
C GLY A 3 -41.74 -26.64 -6.01
N ARG A 4 -41.93 -27.56 -5.11
CA ARG A 4 -42.43 -27.30 -3.75
C ARG A 4 -41.35 -27.69 -2.76
N GLN A 5 -41.12 -26.86 -1.76
CA GLN A 5 -40.22 -27.13 -0.65
C GLN A 5 -41.01 -27.93 0.42
N ALA A 6 -40.37 -28.96 0.98
CA ALA A 6 -40.92 -29.61 2.16
C ALA A 6 -40.81 -28.65 3.36
N VAL A 7 -41.88 -28.49 4.10
CA VAL A 7 -41.97 -27.55 5.24
C VAL A 7 -41.51 -28.22 6.54
N ASP A 8 -41.44 -29.53 6.57
CA ASP A 8 -41.13 -30.30 7.77
C ASP A 8 -39.60 -30.52 7.89
N GLN A 9 -39.04 -30.12 9.02
CA GLN A 9 -37.62 -30.31 9.41
C GLN A 9 -37.50 -31.18 10.67
N SER A 10 -38.36 -32.19 10.78
CA SER A 10 -38.50 -33.03 11.98
C SER A 10 -37.51 -34.19 12.08
N GLN A 11 -36.54 -34.30 11.16
CA GLN A 11 -35.53 -35.37 11.23
C GLN A 11 -34.69 -35.25 12.50
N LEU A 12 -34.74 -36.25 13.37
CA LEU A 12 -34.06 -36.27 14.67
C LEU A 12 -32.57 -36.63 14.57
N PHE A 13 -32.21 -37.41 13.57
CA PHE A 13 -30.85 -37.90 13.39
C PHE A 13 -30.37 -37.61 11.97
N TYR A 14 -29.16 -37.04 11.86
CA TYR A 14 -28.50 -36.82 10.59
C TYR A 14 -27.14 -37.55 10.63
N LEU A 15 -26.85 -38.33 9.59
CA LEU A 15 -25.50 -38.75 9.32
C LEU A 15 -24.78 -37.55 8.70
N PHE A 16 -23.93 -36.87 9.47
CA PHE A 16 -23.34 -35.60 9.08
C PHE A 16 -21.82 -35.65 9.18
N ASN A 17 -21.14 -35.32 8.09
CA ASN A 17 -19.69 -35.10 8.05
C ASN A 17 -19.43 -33.70 7.52
N LEU A 18 -18.86 -32.82 8.34
CA LEU A 18 -18.59 -31.42 7.98
C LEU A 18 -17.64 -31.31 6.78
N GLU A 19 -16.65 -32.20 6.67
CA GLU A 19 -15.73 -32.27 5.54
C GLU A 19 -16.44 -32.52 4.19
N GLU A 20 -17.43 -33.41 4.18
CA GLU A 20 -18.18 -33.78 2.99
C GLU A 20 -19.17 -32.67 2.53
N HIS A 21 -19.60 -31.82 3.46
CA HIS A 21 -20.57 -30.75 3.17
C HIS A 21 -19.93 -29.51 2.51
N ILE A 22 -18.60 -29.38 2.56
CA ILE A 22 -17.93 -28.25 1.93
C ILE A 22 -17.64 -28.58 0.48
N PRO A 23 -18.13 -27.78 -0.50
CA PRO A 23 -17.85 -28.00 -1.92
C PRO A 23 -16.35 -28.10 -2.22
N THR A 24 -15.98 -29.01 -3.11
CA THR A 24 -14.56 -29.25 -3.48
C THR A 24 -13.89 -28.04 -4.10
N ASP A 25 -14.65 -27.18 -4.79
CA ASP A 25 -14.19 -25.96 -5.46
C ASP A 25 -14.30 -24.71 -4.56
N HIS A 26 -14.75 -24.84 -3.32
CA HIS A 26 -14.90 -23.71 -2.42
C HIS A 26 -13.58 -23.01 -2.11
N LEU A 27 -13.55 -21.67 -2.08
CA LEU A 27 -12.34 -20.88 -1.83
C LEU A 27 -11.59 -21.30 -0.56
N LEU A 28 -12.30 -21.48 0.54
CA LEU A 28 -11.68 -21.87 1.81
C LEU A 28 -10.99 -23.22 1.72
N ARG A 29 -11.53 -24.17 0.92
CA ARG A 29 -10.89 -25.46 0.70
C ARG A 29 -9.55 -25.29 -0.03
N ARG A 30 -9.50 -24.40 -1.02
CA ARG A 30 -8.29 -24.11 -1.78
C ARG A 30 -7.20 -23.44 -0.94
N ILE A 31 -7.56 -22.52 -0.04
CA ILE A 31 -6.58 -21.82 0.81
C ILE A 31 -6.21 -22.60 2.08
N ASN A 32 -7.02 -23.54 2.54
CA ASN A 32 -6.79 -24.26 3.80
C ASN A 32 -5.43 -24.96 3.89
N PRO A 33 -4.93 -25.72 2.88
CA PRO A 33 -3.62 -26.34 2.94
C PRO A 33 -2.49 -25.32 3.04
N ILE A 34 -2.63 -24.18 2.34
CA ILE A 34 -1.66 -23.08 2.35
C ILE A 34 -1.60 -22.48 3.75
N VAL A 35 -2.77 -22.10 4.30
CA VAL A 35 -2.88 -21.51 5.65
C VAL A 35 -2.35 -22.46 6.72
N THR A 36 -2.67 -23.75 6.64
CA THR A 36 -2.14 -24.76 7.58
C THR A 36 -0.61 -24.78 7.59
N ARG A 37 0.03 -24.75 6.42
CA ARG A 37 1.49 -24.72 6.31
C ARG A 37 2.08 -23.40 6.82
N VAL A 38 1.49 -22.27 6.45
CA VAL A 38 1.95 -20.93 6.86
C VAL A 38 1.87 -20.72 8.37
N LEU A 39 0.87 -21.32 9.01
CA LEU A 39 0.64 -21.20 10.46
C LEU A 39 1.30 -22.31 11.30
N ALA A 40 2.08 -23.20 10.67
CA ALA A 40 2.69 -24.34 11.38
C ALA A 40 3.52 -23.90 12.61
N ASP A 41 4.34 -22.86 12.46
CA ASP A 41 5.24 -22.34 13.51
C ASP A 41 4.61 -21.25 14.38
N LEU A 42 3.30 -21.01 14.24
CA LEU A 42 2.62 -19.88 14.88
C LEU A 42 2.68 -19.96 16.40
N ARG A 43 2.52 -21.16 16.96
CA ARG A 43 2.54 -21.36 18.42
C ARG A 43 3.89 -21.03 19.02
N GLU A 44 4.98 -21.45 18.40
CA GLU A 44 6.34 -21.15 18.85
C GLU A 44 6.60 -19.63 18.81
N LYS A 45 6.20 -18.98 17.73
CA LYS A 45 6.38 -17.52 17.54
C LYS A 45 5.59 -16.69 18.55
N LEU A 46 4.44 -17.17 18.98
CA LEU A 46 3.58 -16.48 19.94
C LEU A 46 3.82 -16.88 21.40
N ALA A 47 4.54 -17.97 21.67
CA ALA A 47 4.79 -18.45 23.03
C ALA A 47 5.31 -17.34 23.98
N PRO A 48 6.25 -16.45 23.59
CA PRO A 48 6.74 -15.39 24.48
C PRO A 48 5.66 -14.39 24.94
N PHE A 49 4.53 -14.31 24.23
CA PHE A 49 3.43 -13.39 24.56
C PHE A 49 2.30 -14.04 25.36
N TYR A 50 2.46 -15.31 25.74
CA TYR A 50 1.50 -16.08 26.52
C TYR A 50 2.11 -16.46 27.88
N SER A 51 1.27 -16.44 28.91
CA SER A 51 1.66 -16.90 30.26
C SER A 51 1.46 -18.41 30.34
N ASP A 52 2.37 -19.08 31.08
CA ASP A 52 2.28 -20.52 31.37
C ASP A 52 1.24 -20.84 32.44
N ILE A 53 0.74 -19.84 33.15
CA ILE A 53 -0.22 -19.97 34.25
C ILE A 53 -1.50 -19.21 33.95
N GLY A 54 -2.64 -19.72 34.46
CA GLY A 54 -3.94 -19.08 34.32
C GLY A 54 -4.89 -19.84 33.39
N ARG A 55 -6.09 -19.23 33.14
CA ARG A 55 -7.09 -19.82 32.25
C ARG A 55 -6.59 -19.80 30.78
N PRO A 56 -6.72 -20.94 30.05
CA PRO A 56 -6.38 -20.97 28.63
C PRO A 56 -7.07 -19.86 27.84
N SER A 57 -6.29 -19.18 27.03
CA SER A 57 -6.77 -18.14 26.12
C SER A 57 -7.30 -18.77 24.83
N ILE A 58 -7.86 -17.92 23.93
CA ILE A 58 -8.26 -18.37 22.58
C ILE A 58 -7.01 -18.88 21.85
N ASP A 59 -7.16 -20.00 21.14
CA ASP A 59 -6.13 -20.52 20.27
C ASP A 59 -5.72 -19.48 19.21
N PRO A 60 -4.44 -19.12 19.09
CA PRO A 60 -3.98 -18.13 18.12
C PRO A 60 -4.22 -18.55 16.67
N GLU A 61 -4.13 -19.84 16.34
CA GLU A 61 -4.45 -20.32 14.99
C GLU A 61 -5.93 -20.11 14.65
N LEU A 62 -6.82 -20.40 15.60
CA LEU A 62 -8.24 -20.14 15.47
C LEU A 62 -8.50 -18.66 15.18
N MET A 63 -7.88 -17.76 15.93
CA MET A 63 -8.05 -16.31 15.73
C MET A 63 -7.60 -15.86 14.34
N ILE A 64 -6.45 -16.31 13.86
CA ILE A 64 -5.95 -15.91 12.53
C ILE A 64 -6.84 -16.50 11.43
N ARG A 65 -7.30 -17.74 11.57
CA ARG A 65 -8.24 -18.35 10.64
C ARG A 65 -9.55 -17.57 10.57
N MET A 66 -10.11 -17.18 11.72
CA MET A 66 -11.29 -16.32 11.77
C MET A 66 -11.07 -14.98 11.09
N LEU A 67 -9.92 -14.32 11.31
CA LEU A 67 -9.57 -13.07 10.63
C LEU A 67 -9.43 -13.26 9.12
N ILE A 68 -8.81 -14.34 8.66
CA ILE A 68 -8.73 -14.67 7.22
C ILE A 68 -10.13 -14.81 6.62
N VAL A 69 -11.05 -15.53 7.29
CA VAL A 69 -12.46 -15.59 6.87
C VAL A 69 -13.05 -14.19 6.79
N GLY A 70 -12.91 -13.40 7.83
CA GLY A 70 -13.43 -12.04 7.89
C GLY A 70 -12.97 -11.16 6.72
N TYR A 71 -11.68 -11.18 6.41
CA TYR A 71 -11.12 -10.40 5.30
C TYR A 71 -11.42 -11.01 3.92
N CYS A 72 -11.59 -12.34 3.81
CA CYS A 72 -12.02 -12.97 2.56
C CYS A 72 -13.43 -12.56 2.13
N TYR A 73 -14.32 -12.40 3.09
CA TYR A 73 -15.77 -12.20 2.86
C TYR A 73 -16.28 -10.82 3.31
N GLY A 74 -15.39 -9.90 3.66
CA GLY A 74 -15.76 -8.54 4.06
C GLY A 74 -16.42 -8.43 5.43
N ILE A 75 -16.28 -9.44 6.29
CA ILE A 75 -16.86 -9.50 7.65
C ILE A 75 -15.79 -9.01 8.64
N ARG A 76 -15.59 -7.71 8.73
CA ARG A 76 -14.49 -7.13 9.53
C ARG A 76 -14.91 -6.66 10.93
N PHE A 77 -16.19 -6.69 11.27
CA PHE A 77 -16.68 -6.45 12.63
C PHE A 77 -16.54 -7.73 13.46
N GLU A 78 -15.80 -7.67 14.55
CA GLU A 78 -15.47 -8.83 15.37
C GLU A 78 -16.73 -9.54 15.92
N ARG A 79 -17.73 -8.77 16.38
CA ARG A 79 -19.01 -9.35 16.83
C ARG A 79 -19.67 -10.15 15.70
N ARG A 80 -19.84 -9.52 14.53
CA ARG A 80 -20.45 -10.18 13.38
C ARG A 80 -19.61 -11.37 12.90
N LEU A 81 -18.29 -11.26 12.93
CA LEU A 81 -17.42 -12.39 12.55
C LEU A 81 -17.63 -13.59 13.47
N CYS A 82 -17.68 -13.38 14.79
CA CYS A 82 -17.96 -14.45 15.74
C CYS A 82 -19.38 -15.07 15.53
N GLU A 83 -20.38 -14.24 15.23
CA GLU A 83 -21.74 -14.69 14.93
C GLU A 83 -21.81 -15.51 13.63
N GLU A 84 -21.19 -15.03 12.56
CA GLU A 84 -21.14 -15.73 11.26
C GLU A 84 -20.38 -17.06 11.36
N VAL A 85 -19.27 -17.11 12.10
CA VAL A 85 -18.54 -18.38 12.33
C VAL A 85 -19.36 -19.37 13.15
N LYS A 86 -20.27 -18.92 14.02
CA LYS A 86 -21.20 -19.83 14.74
C LYS A 86 -22.16 -20.56 13.79
N LEU A 87 -22.62 -19.88 12.76
CA LEU A 87 -23.74 -20.32 11.92
C LEU A 87 -23.30 -20.95 10.60
N HIS A 88 -22.13 -20.54 10.06
CA HIS A 88 -21.71 -20.94 8.72
C HIS A 88 -20.79 -22.16 8.75
N LEU A 89 -21.26 -23.29 8.22
CA LEU A 89 -20.52 -24.56 8.23
C LEU A 89 -19.12 -24.46 7.61
N GLY A 90 -18.99 -23.78 6.47
CA GLY A 90 -17.67 -23.60 5.81
C GLY A 90 -16.69 -22.76 6.62
N TYR A 91 -17.16 -21.81 7.42
CA TYR A 91 -16.29 -21.03 8.30
C TYR A 91 -15.86 -21.86 9.51
N ARG A 92 -16.78 -22.63 10.10
CA ARG A 92 -16.45 -23.58 11.19
C ARG A 92 -15.41 -24.58 10.72
N TRP A 93 -15.64 -25.22 9.58
CA TRP A 93 -14.70 -26.16 8.97
C TRP A 93 -13.30 -25.56 8.78
N PHE A 94 -13.22 -24.38 8.17
CA PHE A 94 -11.94 -23.69 7.94
C PHE A 94 -11.25 -23.30 9.25
N CYS A 95 -12.03 -22.96 10.27
CA CYS A 95 -11.54 -22.62 11.61
C CYS A 95 -11.24 -23.85 12.47
N ARG A 96 -11.41 -25.09 11.95
CA ARG A 96 -11.22 -26.35 12.66
C ARG A 96 -12.11 -26.47 13.91
N LEU A 97 -13.35 -26.00 13.79
CA LEU A 97 -14.40 -26.10 14.81
C LEU A 97 -15.42 -27.12 14.40
N GLU A 98 -15.72 -28.07 15.26
CA GLU A 98 -16.84 -28.99 15.12
C GLU A 98 -18.16 -28.29 15.47
N LEU A 99 -19.31 -28.95 15.23
CA LEU A 99 -20.64 -28.34 15.46
C LEU A 99 -20.85 -27.90 16.90
N GLU A 100 -20.32 -28.65 17.85
CA GLU A 100 -20.47 -28.39 19.30
C GLU A 100 -19.42 -27.45 19.87
N ASP A 101 -18.32 -27.19 19.14
CA ASP A 101 -17.26 -26.35 19.61
C ASP A 101 -17.72 -24.90 19.80
N LYS A 102 -17.23 -24.30 20.88
CA LYS A 102 -17.56 -22.92 21.22
C LYS A 102 -16.73 -21.94 20.39
N VAL A 103 -17.42 -21.07 19.65
CA VAL A 103 -16.79 -19.91 19.01
C VAL A 103 -16.48 -18.87 20.09
N PRO A 104 -15.30 -18.24 20.05
CA PRO A 104 -14.94 -17.20 21.01
C PRO A 104 -15.96 -16.06 21.09
N ASP A 105 -16.14 -15.52 22.30
CA ASP A 105 -16.87 -14.26 22.47
C ASP A 105 -16.11 -13.11 21.84
N HIS A 106 -16.81 -12.18 21.22
CA HIS A 106 -16.23 -11.04 20.50
C HIS A 106 -15.38 -10.13 21.40
N SER A 107 -15.74 -9.97 22.68
CA SER A 107 -14.96 -9.15 23.61
C SER A 107 -13.60 -9.79 23.93
N THR A 108 -13.60 -11.10 24.18
CA THR A 108 -12.36 -11.86 24.40
C THR A 108 -11.49 -11.89 23.14
N PHE A 109 -12.13 -12.03 21.96
CA PHE A 109 -11.46 -11.95 20.66
C PHE A 109 -10.77 -10.60 20.48
N SER A 110 -11.49 -9.51 20.73
CA SER A 110 -10.99 -8.14 20.64
C SER A 110 -9.81 -7.88 21.57
N VAL A 111 -9.90 -8.29 22.84
CA VAL A 111 -8.80 -8.14 23.82
C VAL A 111 -7.53 -8.87 23.36
N ASN A 112 -7.64 -10.07 22.82
CA ASN A 112 -6.46 -10.81 22.32
C ASN A 112 -5.88 -10.16 21.07
N ARG A 113 -6.73 -9.68 20.13
CA ARG A 113 -6.30 -8.99 18.93
C ARG A 113 -5.56 -7.70 19.24
N HIS A 114 -6.09 -6.88 20.13
CA HIS A 114 -5.52 -5.58 20.48
C HIS A 114 -4.34 -5.65 21.46
N GLY A 115 -4.14 -6.77 22.14
CA GLY A 115 -3.01 -7.01 22.99
C GLY A 115 -1.92 -7.83 22.29
N ARG A 116 -1.86 -9.11 22.62
CA ARG A 116 -0.78 -10.03 22.21
C ARG A 116 -0.43 -10.04 20.74
N PHE A 117 -1.44 -10.00 19.85
CA PHE A 117 -1.19 -10.07 18.42
C PHE A 117 -0.55 -8.80 17.88
N ARG A 118 -0.95 -7.65 18.39
CA ARG A 118 -0.37 -6.37 18.00
C ARG A 118 1.08 -6.22 18.48
N ASP A 119 1.37 -6.70 19.68
CA ASP A 119 2.70 -6.60 20.28
C ASP A 119 3.71 -7.61 19.67
N SER A 120 3.21 -8.67 19.01
CA SER A 120 4.02 -9.75 18.46
C SER A 120 4.45 -9.57 17.00
N ASP A 121 4.00 -8.53 16.29
CA ASP A 121 4.18 -8.34 14.83
C ASP A 121 3.74 -9.56 13.97
N ILE A 122 2.81 -10.37 14.52
CA ILE A 122 2.45 -11.67 13.93
C ILE A 122 1.85 -11.53 12.54
N PHE A 123 1.08 -10.47 12.28
CA PHE A 123 0.47 -10.28 10.97
C PHE A 123 1.50 -10.01 9.88
N ARG A 124 2.60 -9.31 10.21
CA ARG A 124 3.75 -9.16 9.31
C ARG A 124 4.40 -10.51 9.05
N GLN A 125 4.64 -11.30 10.07
CA GLN A 125 5.28 -12.62 9.93
C GLN A 125 4.43 -13.57 9.08
N VAL A 126 3.10 -13.59 9.27
CA VAL A 126 2.17 -14.38 8.44
C VAL A 126 2.15 -13.87 7.01
N PHE A 127 2.15 -12.54 6.81
CA PHE A 127 2.23 -11.95 5.48
C PHE A 127 3.49 -12.41 4.74
N GLU A 128 4.66 -12.30 5.36
CA GLU A 128 5.93 -12.74 4.76
C GLU A 128 5.95 -14.24 4.46
N ALA A 129 5.36 -15.07 5.33
CA ALA A 129 5.23 -16.51 5.07
C ALA A 129 4.34 -16.81 3.86
N VAL A 130 3.25 -16.03 3.68
CA VAL A 130 2.39 -16.15 2.48
C VAL A 130 3.13 -15.66 1.23
N VAL A 131 3.94 -14.61 1.32
CA VAL A 131 4.78 -14.16 0.18
C VAL A 131 5.80 -15.25 -0.19
N ARG A 132 6.48 -15.87 0.79
CA ARG A 132 7.38 -17.00 0.53
C ARG A 132 6.66 -18.16 -0.14
N ALA A 133 5.43 -18.50 0.29
CA ALA A 133 4.63 -19.53 -0.38
C ALA A 133 4.30 -19.16 -1.85
N CYS A 134 4.09 -17.88 -2.15
CA CYS A 134 3.95 -17.40 -3.53
C CYS A 134 5.27 -17.51 -4.32
N MET A 135 6.43 -17.25 -3.67
CA MET A 135 7.75 -17.43 -4.28
C MET A 135 8.01 -18.89 -4.62
N ASP A 136 7.75 -19.81 -3.68
CA ASP A 136 7.90 -21.26 -3.86
C ASP A 136 7.03 -21.79 -5.02
N ALA A 137 5.84 -21.19 -5.20
CA ALA A 137 4.96 -21.51 -6.31
C ALA A 137 5.36 -20.85 -7.66
N GLY A 138 6.46 -20.09 -7.67
CA GLY A 138 6.96 -19.41 -8.88
C GLY A 138 6.12 -18.20 -9.31
N LEU A 139 5.28 -17.65 -8.43
CA LEU A 139 4.43 -16.48 -8.71
C LEU A 139 5.16 -15.15 -8.56
N VAL A 140 6.29 -15.12 -7.90
CA VAL A 140 7.15 -13.94 -7.75
C VAL A 140 8.38 -14.13 -8.61
N LYS A 141 8.62 -13.22 -9.55
CA LYS A 141 9.78 -13.27 -10.46
C LYS A 141 10.91 -12.33 -10.04
N GLY A 142 10.58 -11.26 -9.35
CA GLY A 142 11.57 -10.29 -8.87
C GLY A 142 12.12 -9.33 -9.95
N GLU A 143 11.69 -9.45 -11.21
CA GLU A 143 12.20 -8.65 -12.33
C GLU A 143 11.68 -7.22 -12.29
N GLY A 144 10.38 -7.04 -12.10
CA GLY A 144 9.73 -5.75 -12.13
C GLY A 144 8.71 -5.58 -11.03
N PHE A 145 8.83 -4.48 -10.29
CA PHE A 145 7.85 -4.13 -9.27
C PHE A 145 7.03 -2.91 -9.68
N ALA A 146 5.81 -2.84 -9.14
CA ALA A 146 4.99 -1.64 -9.20
C ALA A 146 4.59 -1.21 -7.78
N VAL A 147 4.56 0.10 -7.59
CA VAL A 147 4.11 0.72 -6.33
C VAL A 147 2.99 1.69 -6.61
N ASP A 148 2.04 1.71 -5.70
CA ASP A 148 0.97 2.70 -5.66
C ASP A 148 0.35 2.74 -4.26
N ALA A 149 -0.42 3.78 -3.97
CA ALA A 149 -1.12 3.95 -2.72
C ALA A 149 -2.61 4.22 -2.91
N SER A 150 -3.40 3.71 -1.98
CA SER A 150 -4.84 4.01 -1.94
C SER A 150 -5.24 4.51 -0.57
N VAL A 151 -6.01 5.61 -0.55
CA VAL A 151 -6.55 6.13 0.71
C VAL A 151 -7.67 5.23 1.22
N MET A 152 -7.53 4.82 2.50
CA MET A 152 -8.55 4.15 3.29
C MET A 152 -9.08 5.13 4.32
N GLU A 153 -10.41 5.24 4.44
CA GLU A 153 -11.03 6.11 5.44
C GLU A 153 -10.69 5.61 6.84
N ALA A 154 -10.24 6.49 7.73
CA ALA A 154 -9.96 6.18 9.12
C ALA A 154 -11.26 5.97 9.91
N ASP A 155 -11.18 5.26 11.05
CA ASP A 155 -12.30 5.17 11.99
C ASP A 155 -12.39 6.44 12.84
N ALA A 156 -12.59 7.57 12.15
CA ALA A 156 -12.67 8.90 12.71
C ALA A 156 -13.73 9.73 12.00
N SER A 157 -14.51 10.50 12.79
CA SER A 157 -15.53 11.39 12.22
C SER A 157 -14.87 12.64 11.65
N ARG A 158 -15.18 12.96 10.40
CA ARG A 158 -14.72 14.20 9.75
C ARG A 158 -15.25 15.48 10.42
N TYR A 159 -16.34 15.40 11.16
CA TYR A 159 -16.96 16.55 11.81
C TYR A 159 -16.31 16.90 13.14
N HIS A 160 -15.50 16.01 13.70
CA HIS A 160 -14.86 16.17 15.01
C HIS A 160 -13.36 16.50 14.90
N GLY A 161 -12.89 16.91 13.72
CA GLY A 161 -11.52 17.40 13.56
C GLY A 161 -11.32 18.72 14.29
N LYS A 162 -10.17 18.87 14.94
CA LYS A 162 -9.78 20.06 15.72
C LYS A 162 -8.40 20.55 15.31
N ALA A 163 -8.10 21.82 15.58
CA ALA A 163 -6.72 22.29 15.50
C ALA A 163 -5.87 21.62 16.61
N PRO A 164 -4.59 21.34 16.38
CA PRO A 164 -3.73 20.65 17.36
C PRO A 164 -3.76 21.30 18.77
N GLY A 165 -3.73 22.63 18.84
CA GLY A 165 -3.75 23.38 20.09
C GLY A 165 -5.10 23.41 20.83
N GLU A 166 -6.17 22.92 20.22
CA GLU A 166 -7.51 22.83 20.83
C GLU A 166 -7.78 21.49 21.50
N ILE A 167 -6.80 20.57 21.44
CA ILE A 167 -6.97 19.20 21.94
C ILE A 167 -6.24 19.05 23.26
N ASP A 168 -7.01 18.79 24.32
CA ASP A 168 -6.44 18.35 25.59
C ASP A 168 -6.13 16.84 25.53
N TRP A 169 -4.87 16.49 25.30
CA TRP A 169 -4.42 15.11 25.20
C TRP A 169 -4.41 14.35 26.53
N SER A 170 -4.49 15.06 27.67
CA SER A 170 -4.51 14.47 29.01
C SER A 170 -5.90 13.95 29.43
N ALA A 171 -6.95 14.33 28.69
CA ALA A 171 -8.31 13.92 28.98
C ALA A 171 -8.47 12.39 29.04
N PRO A 172 -9.16 11.82 30.05
CA PRO A 172 -9.26 10.37 30.25
C PRO A 172 -9.80 9.60 29.03
N GLU A 173 -10.75 10.16 28.30
CA GLU A 173 -11.32 9.55 27.09
C GLU A 173 -10.35 9.47 25.92
N ARG A 174 -9.18 10.10 26.02
CA ARG A 174 -8.11 10.11 25.01
C ARG A 174 -6.92 9.26 25.37
N GLN A 175 -6.92 8.62 26.53
CA GLN A 175 -5.89 7.67 26.92
C GLN A 175 -6.04 6.35 26.15
N THR A 176 -5.98 6.45 24.83
CA THR A 176 -6.08 5.31 23.92
C THR A 176 -4.73 5.01 23.28
N ARG A 177 -4.54 3.76 22.82
CA ARG A 177 -3.31 3.36 22.13
C ARG A 177 -3.01 4.23 20.92
N ALA A 178 -4.01 4.59 20.12
CA ALA A 178 -3.83 5.43 18.93
C ALA A 178 -3.30 6.84 19.28
N VAL A 179 -3.75 7.41 20.39
CA VAL A 179 -3.24 8.68 20.90
C VAL A 179 -1.83 8.51 21.46
N ALA A 180 -1.57 7.46 22.23
CA ALA A 180 -0.24 7.17 22.77
C ALA A 180 0.81 6.99 21.63
N GLU A 181 0.48 6.23 20.58
CA GLU A 181 1.33 6.07 19.39
C GLU A 181 1.64 7.42 18.73
N PHE A 182 0.65 8.29 18.62
CA PHE A 182 0.83 9.62 18.05
C PHE A 182 1.75 10.50 18.91
N LEU A 183 1.54 10.54 20.22
CA LEU A 183 2.36 11.34 21.14
C LEU A 183 3.81 10.82 21.15
N THR A 184 4.01 9.50 21.21
CA THR A 184 5.35 8.90 21.15
C THR A 184 6.05 9.25 19.82
N ALA A 185 5.33 9.28 18.71
CA ALA A 185 5.90 9.68 17.43
C ALA A 185 6.30 11.16 17.41
N LEU A 186 5.53 12.05 18.08
CA LEU A 186 5.89 13.47 18.21
C LEU A 186 7.15 13.68 19.05
N ASP A 187 7.31 12.92 20.13
CA ASP A 187 8.50 13.00 21.01
C ASP A 187 9.76 12.43 20.37
N GLY A 188 9.62 11.48 19.46
CA GLY A 188 10.73 10.81 18.76
C GLY A 188 11.14 11.44 17.44
N GLU A 189 10.32 12.29 16.87
CA GLU A 189 10.69 13.04 15.67
C GLU A 189 11.61 14.21 16.07
N ASP A 190 12.90 14.09 15.78
CA ASP A 190 13.67 15.25 15.31
C ASP A 190 12.89 15.79 14.11
N ALA A 191 12.07 16.80 14.40
CA ALA A 191 11.10 17.34 13.47
C ALA A 191 11.84 17.67 12.17
N ASP A 192 11.51 16.96 11.10
CA ASP A 192 11.89 17.34 9.74
C ASP A 192 11.43 18.80 9.63
N ALA A 193 12.37 19.75 9.79
CA ALA A 193 12.10 21.18 10.01
C ALA A 193 11.24 21.80 8.90
N ASP A 194 11.08 21.10 7.77
CA ASP A 194 10.24 21.46 6.64
C ASP A 194 8.78 20.97 6.76
N ARG A 195 8.42 20.16 7.76
CA ARG A 195 7.05 19.64 7.92
C ARG A 195 6.15 20.70 8.56
N LYS A 196 5.25 21.26 7.78
CA LYS A 196 4.17 22.09 8.34
C LYS A 196 3.25 21.24 9.20
N PRO A 197 2.96 21.66 10.46
CA PRO A 197 2.04 20.94 11.32
C PRO A 197 0.67 20.82 10.64
N PRO A 198 -0.05 19.70 10.85
CA PRO A 198 -1.37 19.52 10.28
C PRO A 198 -2.33 20.57 10.84
N LYS A 199 -3.15 21.16 9.97
CA LYS A 199 -4.15 22.17 10.36
C LYS A 199 -5.32 21.56 11.15
N VAL A 200 -5.65 20.32 10.84
CA VAL A 200 -6.78 19.60 11.45
C VAL A 200 -6.32 18.17 11.80
N ILE A 201 -6.60 17.78 13.04
CA ILE A 201 -6.27 16.45 13.58
C ILE A 201 -7.55 15.81 14.14
N SER A 202 -7.66 14.49 14.03
CA SER A 202 -8.71 13.73 14.71
C SER A 202 -8.33 13.49 16.18
N PRO A 203 -9.17 13.88 17.18
CA PRO A 203 -8.87 13.62 18.58
C PRO A 203 -8.87 12.15 18.97
N VAL A 204 -9.48 11.26 18.16
CA VAL A 204 -9.63 9.83 18.45
C VAL A 204 -8.67 8.96 17.62
N ASP A 205 -8.15 9.51 16.53
CA ASP A 205 -7.19 8.82 15.64
C ASP A 205 -6.23 9.85 15.02
N PRO A 206 -5.31 10.42 15.82
CA PRO A 206 -4.48 11.54 15.40
C PRO A 206 -3.39 11.17 14.37
N CYS A 207 -3.06 9.89 14.25
CA CYS A 207 -2.13 9.39 13.23
C CYS A 207 -2.71 9.46 11.82
N SER A 208 -4.04 9.54 11.68
CA SER A 208 -4.69 9.66 10.37
C SER A 208 -4.54 11.07 9.79
N ALA A 209 -4.38 11.18 8.48
CA ALA A 209 -4.26 12.47 7.81
C ALA A 209 -5.60 13.02 7.35
N TRP A 210 -5.80 14.32 7.52
CA TRP A 210 -6.90 15.07 6.91
C TRP A 210 -6.61 15.23 5.41
N THR A 211 -7.37 14.54 4.57
CA THR A 211 -7.09 14.44 3.14
C THR A 211 -8.35 14.52 2.29
N ALA A 212 -8.19 15.00 1.07
CA ALA A 212 -9.22 14.95 0.04
C ALA A 212 -8.60 14.39 -1.24
N LYS A 213 -9.21 13.38 -1.86
CA LYS A 213 -8.95 13.03 -3.27
C LYS A 213 -9.81 13.93 -4.15
N ALA A 214 -9.30 14.24 -5.37
CA ALA A 214 -10.07 15.00 -6.35
C ALA A 214 -11.50 14.45 -6.48
N ASN A 215 -12.50 15.32 -6.38
CA ASN A 215 -13.93 15.01 -6.44
C ASN A 215 -14.49 14.11 -5.31
N LYS A 216 -13.75 13.90 -4.22
CA LYS A 216 -14.25 13.20 -3.02
C LYS A 216 -14.32 14.14 -1.83
N ARG A 217 -15.19 13.79 -0.86
CA ARG A 217 -15.32 14.53 0.41
C ARG A 217 -14.02 14.44 1.20
N VAL A 218 -13.66 15.51 1.88
CA VAL A 218 -12.54 15.53 2.80
C VAL A 218 -12.83 14.60 3.98
N GLN A 219 -11.83 13.83 4.39
CA GLN A 219 -11.93 12.82 5.45
C GLN A 219 -10.58 12.59 6.11
N PHE A 220 -10.59 11.95 7.28
CA PHE A 220 -9.38 11.38 7.85
C PHE A 220 -9.06 10.05 7.17
N GLY A 221 -7.81 9.77 6.89
CA GLY A 221 -7.43 8.54 6.22
C GLY A 221 -5.98 8.15 6.35
N TYR A 222 -5.73 6.87 6.05
CA TYR A 222 -4.43 6.26 5.92
C TYR A 222 -4.13 5.93 4.46
N GLY A 223 -2.89 6.05 4.07
CA GLY A 223 -2.37 5.53 2.82
C GLY A 223 -2.05 4.04 2.97
N LEU A 224 -2.79 3.20 2.25
CA LEU A 224 -2.44 1.80 2.05
C LEU A 224 -1.47 1.74 0.86
N ASN A 225 -0.19 1.52 1.15
CA ASN A 225 0.83 1.41 0.12
C ASN A 225 1.09 -0.07 -0.19
N TYR A 226 1.03 -0.45 -1.47
CA TYR A 226 1.38 -1.76 -1.96
C TYR A 226 2.60 -1.71 -2.86
N LEU A 227 3.55 -2.61 -2.61
CA LEU A 227 4.61 -2.98 -3.54
C LEU A 227 4.26 -4.36 -4.10
N ILE A 228 4.09 -4.48 -5.41
CA ILE A 228 3.72 -5.75 -6.06
C ILE A 228 4.81 -6.22 -7.02
N ASP A 229 5.03 -7.53 -7.09
CA ASP A 229 5.63 -8.15 -8.26
C ASP A 229 4.62 -8.10 -9.41
N ILE A 230 5.03 -7.50 -10.52
CA ILE A 230 4.08 -7.11 -11.57
C ILE A 230 3.58 -8.31 -12.39
N LYS A 231 4.30 -9.44 -12.37
CA LYS A 231 3.99 -10.61 -13.21
C LYS A 231 2.62 -11.18 -12.89
N TYR A 232 2.40 -11.53 -11.62
CA TYR A 232 1.14 -12.10 -11.11
C TYR A 232 0.44 -11.18 -10.12
N ALA A 233 0.92 -9.96 -9.97
CA ALA A 233 0.43 -8.97 -9.04
C ALA A 233 0.42 -9.47 -7.57
N VAL A 234 1.42 -10.27 -7.18
CA VAL A 234 1.63 -10.65 -5.79
C VAL A 234 2.11 -9.43 -5.01
N ILE A 235 1.46 -9.14 -3.88
CA ILE A 235 1.87 -8.07 -2.98
C ILE A 235 3.11 -8.57 -2.23
N VAL A 236 4.28 -8.00 -2.51
CA VAL A 236 5.57 -8.41 -1.90
C VAL A 236 5.87 -7.61 -0.65
N ASP A 237 5.32 -6.41 -0.53
CA ASP A 237 5.33 -5.64 0.72
C ASP A 237 4.14 -4.70 0.83
N VAL A 238 3.83 -4.29 2.06
CA VAL A 238 2.73 -3.40 2.41
C VAL A 238 3.13 -2.48 3.55
N GLU A 239 2.75 -1.18 3.45
CA GLU A 239 3.03 -0.20 4.50
C GLU A 239 1.85 0.73 4.72
N ALA A 240 1.65 1.13 5.98
CA ALA A 240 0.67 2.12 6.39
C ALA A 240 1.35 3.49 6.53
N THR A 241 0.77 4.52 5.93
CA THR A 241 1.22 5.91 6.09
C THR A 241 0.04 6.82 6.42
N PRO A 242 0.26 8.03 6.95
CA PRO A 242 -0.74 9.08 6.81
C PRO A 242 -1.05 9.28 5.31
N ALA A 243 -2.30 9.55 4.95
CA ALA A 243 -2.68 9.70 3.53
C ALA A 243 -2.11 11.00 2.93
N ARG A 244 -0.80 11.04 2.71
CA ARG A 244 -0.05 12.17 2.15
C ARG A 244 0.97 11.65 1.14
N THR A 245 1.07 12.29 -0.01
CA THR A 245 1.92 11.85 -1.13
C THR A 245 3.39 11.69 -0.78
N TYR A 246 3.97 12.59 0.02
CA TYR A 246 5.38 12.48 0.39
C TYR A 246 5.65 11.29 1.35
N ASP A 247 4.70 10.94 2.21
CA ASP A 247 4.80 9.77 3.08
C ASP A 247 4.70 8.48 2.27
N GLU A 248 3.86 8.44 1.22
CA GLU A 248 3.74 7.33 0.27
C GLU A 248 5.07 7.08 -0.47
N VAL A 249 5.73 8.15 -0.94
CA VAL A 249 7.05 8.07 -1.59
C VAL A 249 8.13 7.59 -0.62
N ALA A 250 8.12 8.06 0.63
CA ALA A 250 9.07 7.61 1.66
C ALA A 250 8.88 6.13 2.00
N ALA A 251 7.63 5.69 2.18
CA ALA A 251 7.29 4.30 2.44
C ALA A 251 7.77 3.35 1.35
N THR A 252 7.79 3.80 0.08
CA THR A 252 8.29 2.99 -1.03
C THR A 252 9.75 2.60 -0.86
N LYS A 253 10.59 3.51 -0.37
CA LYS A 253 12.00 3.20 -0.08
C LYS A 253 12.11 2.13 0.99
N THR A 254 11.37 2.28 2.08
CA THR A 254 11.33 1.32 3.18
C THR A 254 10.84 -0.06 2.69
N MET A 255 9.79 -0.10 1.88
CA MET A 255 9.27 -1.36 1.33
C MET A 255 10.29 -2.06 0.43
N ILE A 256 10.98 -1.35 -0.46
CA ILE A 256 12.00 -1.93 -1.34
C ILE A 256 13.18 -2.46 -0.53
N GLN A 257 13.69 -1.69 0.42
CA GLN A 257 14.79 -2.10 1.29
C GLN A 257 14.42 -3.33 2.12
N ARG A 258 13.26 -3.32 2.76
CA ARG A 258 12.75 -4.44 3.57
C ARG A 258 12.52 -5.70 2.74
N THR A 259 12.00 -5.58 1.52
CA THR A 259 11.82 -6.70 0.61
C THR A 259 13.15 -7.32 0.22
N GLN A 260 14.18 -6.52 0.00
CA GLN A 260 15.54 -7.00 -0.25
C GLN A 260 16.14 -7.71 0.98
N GLU A 261 16.01 -7.11 2.16
CA GLU A 261 16.58 -7.64 3.40
C GLU A 261 15.91 -8.94 3.85
N ARG A 262 14.57 -9.01 3.79
CA ARG A 262 13.79 -10.10 4.37
C ARG A 262 13.44 -11.23 3.39
N LEU A 263 13.34 -10.91 2.10
CA LEU A 263 12.93 -11.85 1.06
C LEU A 263 14.01 -12.09 -0.01
N GLY A 264 15.12 -11.33 0.02
CA GLY A 264 16.16 -11.41 -1.00
C GLY A 264 15.72 -10.89 -2.38
N LEU A 265 14.62 -10.12 -2.45
CA LEU A 265 14.03 -9.64 -3.69
C LEU A 265 14.38 -8.19 -3.92
N LYS A 266 15.07 -7.91 -5.02
CA LYS A 266 15.37 -6.57 -5.51
C LYS A 266 14.95 -6.48 -6.97
N PRO A 267 14.08 -5.52 -7.36
CA PRO A 267 13.63 -5.43 -8.75
C PRO A 267 14.70 -4.82 -9.66
N ASP A 268 14.71 -5.21 -10.93
CA ASP A 268 15.51 -4.58 -11.97
C ASP A 268 14.92 -3.22 -12.36
N TRP A 269 13.60 -3.09 -12.28
CA TRP A 269 12.88 -1.86 -12.59
C TRP A 269 11.64 -1.66 -11.69
N LEU A 270 11.29 -0.38 -11.49
CA LEU A 270 10.16 0.04 -10.67
C LEU A 270 9.20 0.92 -11.46
N ALA A 271 7.93 0.52 -11.53
CA ALA A 271 6.85 1.33 -12.09
C ALA A 271 6.08 2.05 -10.98
N ALA A 272 5.83 3.34 -11.16
CA ALA A 272 4.97 4.14 -10.28
C ALA A 272 4.27 5.25 -11.07
N ASP A 273 3.39 5.98 -10.41
CA ASP A 273 2.74 7.14 -11.02
C ASP A 273 3.63 8.39 -11.04
N THR A 274 3.13 9.48 -11.63
CA THR A 274 3.87 10.74 -11.74
C THR A 274 4.17 11.39 -10.38
N ALA A 275 3.41 11.09 -9.32
CA ALA A 275 3.67 11.64 -8.00
C ALA A 275 5.03 11.18 -7.43
N TYR A 276 5.50 10.01 -7.84
CA TYR A 276 6.82 9.48 -7.50
C TYR A 276 7.95 10.05 -8.39
N GLY A 277 7.63 10.76 -9.46
CA GLY A 277 8.59 11.29 -10.46
C GLY A 277 9.40 12.50 -9.99
N THR A 278 9.68 12.66 -8.69
CA THR A 278 10.50 13.74 -8.12
C THR A 278 11.99 13.46 -8.30
N GLY A 279 12.81 14.50 -8.51
CA GLY A 279 14.26 14.35 -8.70
C GLY A 279 14.94 13.56 -7.59
N LYS A 280 14.60 13.86 -6.31
CA LYS A 280 15.15 13.17 -5.14
C LYS A 280 14.84 11.67 -5.12
N PHE A 281 13.62 11.29 -5.47
CA PHE A 281 13.22 9.88 -5.49
C PHE A 281 13.84 9.14 -6.67
N LEU A 282 13.80 9.72 -7.87
CA LEU A 282 14.43 9.13 -9.06
C LEU A 282 15.94 8.92 -8.88
N HIS A 283 16.61 9.89 -8.26
CA HIS A 283 18.03 9.76 -7.91
C HIS A 283 18.30 8.58 -6.97
N TRP A 284 17.44 8.40 -5.96
CA TRP A 284 17.54 7.28 -5.04
C TRP A 284 17.30 5.94 -5.76
N VAL A 285 16.28 5.84 -6.61
CA VAL A 285 15.97 4.61 -7.38
C VAL A 285 17.13 4.20 -8.26
N ILE A 286 17.70 5.17 -9.01
CA ILE A 286 18.89 4.92 -9.87
C ILE A 286 20.11 4.56 -9.02
N GLY A 287 20.34 5.26 -7.93
CA GLY A 287 21.42 4.97 -6.98
C GLY A 287 21.31 3.59 -6.33
N ALA A 288 20.10 3.09 -6.15
CA ALA A 288 19.83 1.73 -5.71
C ALA A 288 20.04 0.69 -6.83
N GLY A 289 20.40 1.09 -8.05
CA GLY A 289 20.57 0.20 -9.20
C GLY A 289 19.25 -0.33 -9.76
N ILE A 290 18.16 0.43 -9.63
CA ILE A 290 16.83 0.09 -10.13
C ILE A 290 16.48 1.03 -11.27
N THR A 291 15.99 0.51 -12.39
CA THR A 291 15.57 1.32 -13.54
C THR A 291 14.20 1.97 -13.26
N PRO A 292 14.08 3.32 -13.27
CA PRO A 292 12.81 3.99 -12.99
C PRO A 292 11.89 4.00 -14.21
N HIS A 293 10.84 3.23 -14.20
CA HIS A 293 9.72 3.34 -15.15
C HIS A 293 8.63 4.25 -14.58
N ILE A 294 9.02 5.47 -14.21
CA ILE A 294 8.23 6.45 -13.48
C ILE A 294 8.15 7.73 -14.30
N PRO A 295 6.98 8.25 -14.67
CA PRO A 295 6.88 9.51 -15.40
C PRO A 295 7.47 10.64 -14.57
N VAL A 296 8.32 11.46 -15.17
CA VAL A 296 8.94 12.59 -14.48
C VAL A 296 7.88 13.63 -14.15
N TRP A 297 7.84 14.06 -12.88
CA TRP A 297 7.00 15.19 -12.50
C TRP A 297 7.59 16.47 -13.07
N ASP A 298 7.04 16.92 -14.20
CA ASP A 298 7.52 18.12 -14.89
C ASP A 298 6.44 19.20 -14.92
N MET A 299 6.72 20.30 -14.20
CA MET A 299 5.90 21.50 -14.17
C MET A 299 6.37 22.54 -15.23
N SER A 300 7.24 22.13 -16.16
CA SER A 300 7.85 23.04 -17.13
C SER A 300 6.96 23.34 -18.33
N LYS A 301 5.79 22.70 -18.47
CA LYS A 301 4.81 23.05 -19.50
C LYS A 301 4.33 24.47 -19.26
N ARG A 302 4.69 25.37 -20.16
CA ARG A 302 4.22 26.74 -20.19
C ARG A 302 3.04 26.88 -21.13
N GLU A 303 2.43 28.08 -21.15
CA GLU A 303 1.39 28.44 -22.11
C GLU A 303 1.86 28.17 -23.53
N GLU A 304 0.94 27.80 -24.42
CA GLU A 304 1.23 27.58 -25.84
C GLU A 304 1.98 28.78 -26.45
N GLY A 305 3.08 28.49 -27.14
CA GLY A 305 3.90 29.52 -27.81
C GLY A 305 5.01 30.11 -26.96
N ILE A 306 5.15 29.72 -25.65
CA ILE A 306 6.25 30.16 -24.79
C ILE A 306 7.29 29.07 -24.67
N LEU A 307 8.56 29.42 -24.91
CA LEU A 307 9.70 28.48 -24.76
C LEU A 307 9.77 27.86 -23.38
N SER A 308 9.75 26.54 -23.36
CA SER A 308 9.89 25.71 -22.16
C SER A 308 11.36 25.49 -21.81
N ARG A 309 11.65 24.74 -20.76
CA ARG A 309 13.04 24.34 -20.45
C ARG A 309 13.61 23.41 -21.52
N ALA A 310 12.79 22.60 -22.16
CA ALA A 310 13.21 21.63 -23.19
C ALA A 310 13.79 22.29 -24.44
N ASP A 311 13.47 23.59 -24.66
CA ASP A 311 14.01 24.37 -25.77
C ASP A 311 15.44 24.89 -25.51
N PHE A 312 15.99 24.60 -24.32
CA PHE A 312 17.34 25.01 -23.91
C PHE A 312 18.21 23.77 -23.73
N THR A 313 19.42 23.79 -24.29
CA THR A 313 20.38 22.67 -24.15
C THR A 313 21.24 22.86 -22.90
N PHE A 314 21.33 21.84 -22.06
CA PHE A 314 22.22 21.84 -20.90
C PHE A 314 23.60 21.30 -21.29
N ASP A 315 24.62 22.14 -21.15
CA ASP A 315 26.02 21.77 -21.32
C ASP A 315 26.55 21.31 -19.95
N ARG A 316 26.75 20.01 -19.79
CA ARG A 316 27.19 19.40 -18.53
C ARG A 316 28.62 19.73 -18.17
N GLU A 317 29.52 19.80 -19.18
CA GLU A 317 30.96 20.06 -18.94
C GLU A 317 31.18 21.49 -18.45
N ARG A 318 30.43 22.45 -19.03
CA ARG A 318 30.55 23.86 -18.67
C ARG A 318 29.57 24.28 -17.58
N ASN A 319 28.70 23.40 -17.16
CA ASN A 319 27.65 23.65 -16.17
C ASN A 319 26.81 24.91 -16.48
N LEU A 320 26.23 24.97 -17.70
CA LEU A 320 25.42 26.09 -18.16
C LEU A 320 24.33 25.65 -19.12
N TYR A 321 23.29 26.48 -19.31
CA TYR A 321 22.34 26.29 -20.38
C TYR A 321 22.66 27.15 -21.60
N ILE A 322 22.40 26.61 -22.79
CA ILE A 322 22.50 27.31 -24.06
C ILE A 322 21.05 27.54 -24.53
N CYS A 323 20.72 28.84 -24.81
CA CYS A 323 19.39 29.18 -25.31
C CYS A 323 19.29 28.95 -26.84
N PRO A 324 18.09 28.93 -27.43
CA PRO A 324 17.89 28.76 -28.88
C PRO A 324 18.63 29.81 -29.78
N GLN A 325 19.04 30.92 -29.20
CA GLN A 325 19.88 31.94 -29.87
C GLN A 325 21.40 31.77 -29.57
N GLY A 326 21.82 30.62 -29.02
CA GLY A 326 23.22 30.33 -28.73
C GLY A 326 23.82 31.11 -27.54
N LYS A 327 22.99 31.82 -26.75
CA LYS A 327 23.46 32.56 -25.58
C LYS A 327 23.46 31.70 -24.32
N PHE A 328 24.37 32.03 -23.36
CA PHE A 328 24.60 31.21 -22.18
C PHE A 328 23.80 31.70 -20.98
N LEU A 329 23.18 30.76 -20.28
CA LEU A 329 22.61 30.96 -18.94
C LEU A 329 23.57 30.34 -17.94
N ARG A 330 24.09 31.14 -17.01
CA ARG A 330 25.06 30.73 -16.00
C ARG A 330 24.45 30.71 -14.62
N THR A 331 25.05 29.98 -13.72
CA THR A 331 24.67 29.93 -12.31
C THR A 331 25.80 30.43 -11.42
N THR A 332 25.47 30.91 -10.23
CA THR A 332 26.41 31.19 -9.13
C THR A 332 26.68 29.95 -8.28
N GLY A 333 26.02 28.84 -8.54
CA GLY A 333 26.07 27.62 -7.72
C GLY A 333 25.20 27.68 -6.46
N THR A 334 24.52 28.79 -6.19
CA THR A 334 23.64 28.91 -5.02
C THR A 334 22.46 27.96 -5.12
N VAL A 335 22.28 27.13 -4.08
CA VAL A 335 21.14 26.22 -3.95
C VAL A 335 20.00 26.98 -3.24
N HIS A 336 18.85 27.06 -3.90
CA HIS A 336 17.64 27.66 -3.37
C HIS A 336 16.72 26.55 -2.82
N ASP A 337 16.11 26.78 -1.67
CA ASP A 337 15.15 25.85 -1.00
C ASP A 337 15.69 24.40 -0.89
N GLY A 338 17.02 24.27 -0.69
CA GLY A 338 17.70 22.98 -0.54
C GLY A 338 17.66 22.05 -1.78
N ARG A 339 17.08 22.49 -2.91
CA ARG A 339 16.86 21.59 -4.06
C ARG A 339 17.03 22.19 -5.45
N THR A 340 17.11 23.51 -5.59
CA THR A 340 17.05 24.16 -6.91
C THR A 340 18.25 25.06 -7.14
N ILE A 341 18.91 24.92 -8.28
CA ILE A 341 19.93 25.84 -8.79
C ILE A 341 19.30 26.67 -9.89
N ILE A 342 19.52 27.99 -9.88
CA ILE A 342 18.96 28.91 -10.88
C ILE A 342 20.06 29.32 -11.88
N TYR A 343 19.78 29.05 -13.15
CA TYR A 343 20.60 29.51 -14.28
C TYR A 343 19.99 30.78 -14.87
N ARG A 344 20.80 31.81 -15.11
CA ARG A 344 20.34 33.14 -15.53
C ARG A 344 21.08 33.57 -16.81
N ALA A 345 20.31 34.09 -17.79
CA ALA A 345 20.88 34.78 -18.92
C ALA A 345 21.29 36.21 -18.55
N SER A 346 22.10 36.84 -19.39
CA SER A 346 22.41 38.25 -19.27
C SER A 346 21.27 39.13 -19.79
N THR A 347 21.04 40.27 -19.12
CA THR A 347 20.10 41.29 -19.63
C THR A 347 20.56 41.83 -20.99
N ARG A 348 21.89 41.91 -21.22
CA ARG A 348 22.46 42.37 -22.51
C ARG A 348 22.13 41.42 -23.65
N ASP A 349 22.04 40.11 -23.37
CA ASP A 349 21.66 39.08 -24.36
C ASP A 349 20.17 39.02 -24.61
N CYS A 350 19.36 39.16 -23.54
CA CYS A 350 17.90 39.04 -23.63
C CYS A 350 17.21 40.33 -24.07
N GLY A 351 17.80 41.51 -23.82
CA GLY A 351 17.22 42.79 -24.20
C GLY A 351 16.89 42.88 -25.68
N PRO A 352 17.88 42.74 -26.59
CA PRO A 352 17.68 42.84 -28.03
C PRO A 352 17.19 41.50 -28.67
N CYS A 353 16.93 40.46 -27.89
CA CYS A 353 16.64 39.15 -28.43
C CYS A 353 15.27 39.09 -29.14
N PRO A 354 15.21 38.65 -30.41
CA PRO A 354 13.96 38.57 -31.18
C PRO A 354 12.99 37.51 -30.60
N LEU A 355 13.50 36.53 -29.89
CA LEU A 355 12.67 35.50 -29.24
C LEU A 355 12.17 35.89 -27.83
N LYS A 356 12.52 37.11 -27.35
CA LYS A 356 12.11 37.56 -26.02
C LYS A 356 10.60 37.46 -25.76
N PRO A 357 9.70 37.85 -26.70
CA PRO A 357 8.25 37.72 -26.50
C PRO A 357 7.79 36.27 -26.28
N LYS A 358 8.45 35.29 -26.92
CA LYS A 358 8.15 33.85 -26.78
C LYS A 358 8.95 33.20 -25.68
N CYS A 359 9.99 33.83 -25.15
CA CYS A 359 10.89 33.26 -24.15
C CYS A 359 10.58 33.75 -22.74
N THR A 360 10.55 35.08 -22.56
CA THR A 360 10.40 35.72 -21.23
C THR A 360 9.76 37.12 -21.40
N PRO A 361 8.49 37.19 -21.77
CA PRO A 361 7.84 38.47 -22.11
C PRO A 361 7.84 39.46 -20.95
N ASN A 362 7.61 38.97 -19.72
CA ASN A 362 7.39 39.78 -18.53
C ASN A 362 8.64 39.96 -17.64
N MET A 363 9.84 39.49 -18.08
CA MET A 363 11.06 39.60 -17.31
C MET A 363 12.22 40.18 -18.12
N THR A 364 13.16 40.81 -17.44
CA THR A 364 14.36 41.42 -18.06
C THR A 364 15.26 40.38 -18.73
N PHE A 365 15.34 39.17 -18.15
CA PHE A 365 16.14 38.07 -18.66
C PHE A 365 15.53 36.71 -18.29
N ARG A 366 15.92 35.67 -19.03
CA ARG A 366 15.47 34.31 -18.79
C ARG A 366 16.14 33.70 -17.56
N LYS A 367 15.32 33.01 -16.75
CA LYS A 367 15.78 32.14 -15.64
C LYS A 367 15.30 30.72 -15.89
N ILE A 368 16.18 29.75 -15.64
CA ILE A 368 15.85 28.32 -15.67
C ILE A 368 16.20 27.73 -14.29
N PRO A 369 15.21 27.30 -13.52
CA PRO A 369 15.44 26.50 -12.32
C PRO A 369 15.81 25.07 -12.74
N ARG A 370 16.86 24.50 -12.16
CA ARG A 370 17.28 23.11 -12.30
C ARG A 370 17.28 22.44 -10.94
N ASP A 371 16.65 21.28 -10.85
CA ASP A 371 16.66 20.45 -9.64
C ASP A 371 18.08 19.93 -9.40
N LEU A 372 18.50 19.75 -8.14
CA LEU A 372 19.80 19.15 -7.79
C LEU A 372 19.97 17.75 -8.41
N HIS A 373 18.87 17.01 -8.53
CA HIS A 373 18.82 15.67 -9.09
C HIS A 373 18.28 15.66 -10.53
N GLU A 374 18.43 16.76 -11.27
CA GLU A 374 17.91 16.85 -12.65
C GLU A 374 18.54 15.81 -13.59
N ASP A 375 19.75 15.38 -13.33
CA ASP A 375 20.40 14.32 -14.10
C ASP A 375 19.64 13.00 -14.02
N ALA A 376 19.10 12.66 -12.85
CA ALA A 376 18.23 11.50 -12.69
C ALA A 376 16.89 11.67 -13.44
N ARG A 377 16.35 12.89 -13.46
CA ARG A 377 15.15 13.22 -14.24
C ARG A 377 15.41 13.14 -15.74
N ASP A 378 16.56 13.62 -16.20
CA ASP A 378 16.95 13.57 -17.63
C ASP A 378 17.16 12.11 -18.09
N ALA A 379 17.84 11.29 -17.27
CA ALA A 379 17.99 9.86 -17.52
C ALA A 379 16.63 9.15 -17.60
N THR A 380 15.70 9.47 -16.69
CA THR A 380 14.35 8.91 -16.70
C THR A 380 13.54 9.38 -17.92
N ARG A 381 13.67 10.65 -18.34
CA ARG A 381 13.00 11.17 -19.57
C ARG A 381 13.45 10.39 -20.81
N ALA A 382 14.73 10.03 -20.91
CA ALA A 382 15.22 9.22 -22.02
C ALA A 382 14.56 7.84 -22.08
N LEU A 383 14.18 7.26 -20.92
CA LEU A 383 13.48 5.98 -20.86
C LEU A 383 12.00 6.09 -21.26
N MET A 384 11.35 7.24 -21.05
CA MET A 384 9.91 7.42 -21.27
C MET A 384 9.46 7.13 -22.71
N GLY A 385 10.36 7.20 -23.68
CA GLY A 385 10.09 6.88 -25.10
C GLY A 385 10.27 5.43 -25.49
N THR A 386 10.69 4.56 -24.56
CA THR A 386 11.00 3.15 -24.86
C THR A 386 9.75 2.26 -24.82
N PRO A 387 9.72 1.16 -25.61
CA PRO A 387 8.62 0.18 -25.56
C PRO A 387 8.47 -0.47 -24.18
N GLU A 388 9.57 -0.71 -23.47
CA GLU A 388 9.61 -1.30 -22.13
C GLU A 388 8.91 -0.38 -21.13
N PHE A 389 9.14 0.94 -21.19
CA PHE A 389 8.45 1.92 -20.37
C PHE A 389 6.94 1.92 -20.64
N ALA A 390 6.54 1.89 -21.91
CA ALA A 390 5.13 1.85 -22.29
C ALA A 390 4.44 0.56 -21.78
N LYS A 391 5.12 -0.58 -21.88
CA LYS A 391 4.65 -1.87 -21.35
C LYS A 391 4.47 -1.81 -19.85
N SER A 392 5.48 -1.40 -19.10
CA SER A 392 5.46 -1.34 -17.63
C SER A 392 4.38 -0.39 -17.11
N ARG A 393 4.15 0.75 -17.80
CA ARG A 393 3.06 1.69 -17.50
C ARG A 393 1.69 1.03 -17.60
N ASN A 394 1.46 0.19 -18.61
CA ASN A 394 0.21 -0.55 -18.76
C ASN A 394 0.09 -1.64 -17.69
N GLU A 395 1.17 -2.32 -17.37
CA GLU A 395 1.18 -3.39 -16.37
C GLU A 395 1.00 -2.85 -14.94
N ARG A 396 1.41 -1.61 -14.66
CA ARG A 396 1.17 -0.93 -13.37
C ARG A 396 -0.31 -0.91 -12.97
N LYS A 397 -1.23 -0.91 -13.95
CA LYS A 397 -2.67 -1.00 -13.67
C LYS A 397 -3.06 -2.21 -12.82
N LYS A 398 -2.21 -3.24 -12.74
CA LYS A 398 -2.44 -4.40 -11.87
C LYS A 398 -2.48 -4.02 -10.39
N VAL A 399 -1.69 -3.02 -9.95
CA VAL A 399 -1.76 -2.56 -8.55
C VAL A 399 -3.06 -1.79 -8.29
N GLU A 400 -3.51 -0.97 -9.23
CA GLU A 400 -4.81 -0.29 -9.14
C GLU A 400 -5.97 -1.29 -9.04
N MET A 401 -5.90 -2.40 -9.81
CA MET A 401 -6.89 -3.48 -9.72
C MET A 401 -6.88 -4.17 -8.36
N ARG A 402 -5.73 -4.29 -7.68
CA ARG A 402 -5.68 -4.82 -6.30
C ARG A 402 -6.50 -3.96 -5.35
N PHE A 403 -6.35 -2.64 -5.43
CA PHE A 403 -7.15 -1.72 -4.61
C PHE A 403 -8.63 -1.74 -4.98
N ALA A 404 -8.96 -1.82 -6.27
CA ALA A 404 -10.35 -1.94 -6.72
C ALA A 404 -11.00 -3.20 -6.15
N HIS A 405 -10.37 -4.36 -6.31
CA HIS A 405 -10.87 -5.63 -5.75
C HIS A 405 -11.00 -5.60 -4.23
N LEU A 406 -10.03 -4.99 -3.54
CA LEU A 406 -10.06 -4.86 -2.09
C LEU A 406 -11.29 -4.07 -1.63
N LYS A 407 -11.60 -2.96 -2.31
CA LYS A 407 -12.75 -2.11 -1.99
C LYS A 407 -14.08 -2.73 -2.38
N THR A 408 -14.20 -3.26 -3.60
CA THR A 408 -15.48 -3.75 -4.13
C THR A 408 -15.83 -5.14 -3.62
N HIS A 409 -14.88 -6.08 -3.59
CA HIS A 409 -15.16 -7.48 -3.25
C HIS A 409 -14.89 -7.81 -1.77
N ASN A 410 -13.98 -7.09 -1.11
CA ASN A 410 -13.67 -7.33 0.30
C ASN A 410 -14.27 -6.24 1.21
N GLY A 411 -14.97 -5.25 0.67
CA GLY A 411 -15.61 -4.18 1.43
C GLY A 411 -14.63 -3.34 2.28
N PHE A 412 -13.35 -3.23 1.83
CA PHE A 412 -12.31 -2.56 2.59
C PHE A 412 -12.14 -1.12 2.13
N GLU A 413 -13.09 -0.26 2.47
CA GLU A 413 -13.03 1.18 2.18
C GLU A 413 -12.70 2.02 3.43
N ARG A 414 -13.07 1.51 4.62
CA ARG A 414 -12.90 2.18 5.89
C ARG A 414 -12.20 1.27 6.89
N MET A 415 -11.30 1.85 7.69
CA MET A 415 -10.62 1.18 8.80
C MET A 415 -11.59 0.83 9.94
N ARG A 416 -11.24 -0.19 10.72
CA ARG A 416 -11.92 -0.58 11.96
C ARG A 416 -11.03 -0.35 13.18
N LEU A 417 -9.73 -0.41 12.96
CA LEU A 417 -8.74 -0.16 13.99
C LEU A 417 -8.19 1.26 13.84
N ARG A 418 -7.79 1.85 14.96
CA ARG A 418 -7.20 3.18 15.04
C ARG A 418 -5.70 3.09 15.32
N GLY A 419 -4.99 4.17 15.00
CA GLY A 419 -3.53 4.27 15.15
C GLY A 419 -2.76 3.57 14.04
N PHE A 420 -1.45 3.82 13.97
CA PHE A 420 -0.58 3.20 12.97
C PHE A 420 -0.51 1.70 13.10
N SER A 421 -0.39 1.17 14.32
CA SER A 421 -0.37 -0.26 14.54
C SER A 421 -1.66 -0.93 14.07
N GLY A 422 -2.82 -0.29 14.34
CA GLY A 422 -4.10 -0.75 13.83
C GLY A 422 -4.19 -0.75 12.31
N ALA A 423 -3.70 0.32 11.67
CA ALA A 423 -3.65 0.41 10.21
C ALA A 423 -2.74 -0.68 9.60
N ARG A 424 -1.56 -0.91 10.17
CA ARG A 424 -0.64 -1.98 9.75
C ARG A 424 -1.28 -3.36 9.84
N ASP A 425 -1.94 -3.67 10.96
CA ASP A 425 -2.62 -4.95 11.16
C ASP A 425 -3.66 -5.22 10.07
N GLU A 426 -4.54 -4.23 9.81
CA GLU A 426 -5.59 -4.36 8.80
C GLU A 426 -5.01 -4.46 7.38
N PHE A 427 -3.95 -3.72 7.09
CA PHE A 427 -3.30 -3.74 5.77
C PHE A 427 -2.56 -5.04 5.50
N HIS A 428 -1.88 -5.62 6.51
CA HIS A 428 -1.30 -6.96 6.39
C HIS A 428 -2.37 -8.03 6.15
N LEU A 429 -3.46 -8.02 6.92
CA LEU A 429 -4.56 -8.98 6.74
C LEU A 429 -5.19 -8.87 5.34
N ALA A 430 -5.36 -7.64 4.83
CA ALA A 430 -5.84 -7.42 3.48
C ALA A 430 -4.89 -7.99 2.42
N ALA A 431 -3.58 -7.75 2.56
CA ALA A 431 -2.56 -8.25 1.66
C ALA A 431 -2.42 -9.79 1.72
N ILE A 432 -2.45 -10.38 2.93
CA ILE A 432 -2.48 -11.82 3.15
C ILE A 432 -3.60 -12.47 2.33
N VAL A 433 -4.82 -11.98 2.49
CA VAL A 433 -6.00 -12.56 1.83
C VAL A 433 -5.92 -12.40 0.30
N GLN A 434 -5.46 -11.27 -0.20
CA GLN A 434 -5.28 -11.07 -1.65
C GLN A 434 -4.22 -12.01 -2.23
N ASN A 435 -3.11 -12.22 -1.53
CA ASN A 435 -2.07 -13.16 -1.96
C ASN A 435 -2.54 -14.61 -1.86
N LEU A 436 -3.23 -15.01 -0.79
CA LEU A 436 -3.83 -16.34 -0.65
C LEU A 436 -4.80 -16.64 -1.79
N LYS A 437 -5.67 -15.70 -2.16
CA LYS A 437 -6.58 -15.85 -3.32
C LYS A 437 -5.80 -16.00 -4.63
N THR A 438 -4.73 -15.25 -4.81
CA THR A 438 -3.89 -15.34 -6.01
C THR A 438 -3.20 -16.70 -6.09
N LEU A 439 -2.60 -17.16 -5.00
CA LEU A 439 -1.90 -18.44 -4.91
C LEU A 439 -2.88 -19.62 -5.11
N ALA A 440 -4.03 -19.58 -4.43
CA ALA A 440 -5.07 -20.59 -4.58
C ALA A 440 -5.57 -20.69 -6.02
N ASN A 441 -5.84 -19.57 -6.67
CA ASN A 441 -6.28 -19.57 -8.07
C ASN A 441 -5.20 -20.07 -9.03
N HIS A 442 -3.92 -19.89 -8.71
CA HIS A 442 -2.82 -20.41 -9.52
C HIS A 442 -2.69 -21.93 -9.39
N ILE A 443 -2.69 -22.45 -8.17
CA ILE A 443 -2.54 -23.88 -7.88
C ILE A 443 -3.74 -24.69 -8.42
N TRP A 444 -4.94 -24.12 -8.33
CA TRP A 444 -6.20 -24.78 -8.70
C TRP A 444 -6.73 -24.34 -10.08
N ARG A 445 -5.95 -23.63 -10.89
CA ARG A 445 -6.33 -23.49 -12.30
C ARG A 445 -6.43 -24.91 -12.87
N PRO A 446 -7.62 -25.37 -13.33
CA PRO A 446 -7.69 -26.62 -14.05
C PRO A 446 -6.72 -26.50 -15.23
N LEU A 447 -6.07 -27.59 -15.57
CA LEU A 447 -5.33 -27.75 -16.82
C LEU A 447 -6.34 -27.64 -17.99
N LEU A 448 -6.86 -26.44 -18.21
CA LEU A 448 -7.86 -26.12 -19.25
C LEU A 448 -7.22 -26.09 -20.65
N ASN A 449 -6.04 -26.68 -20.82
CA ASN A 449 -5.35 -26.76 -22.12
C ASN A 449 -4.78 -28.15 -22.43
N THR A 450 -5.45 -29.23 -22.03
CA THR A 450 -5.33 -30.47 -22.78
C THR A 450 -6.45 -30.49 -23.81
N PRO A 451 -6.20 -30.38 -25.10
CA PRO A 451 -7.22 -30.69 -26.12
C PRO A 451 -7.66 -32.11 -25.85
N THR A 452 -8.91 -32.32 -25.52
CA THR A 452 -9.54 -33.64 -25.49
C THR A 452 -9.38 -34.17 -26.90
N ALA A 453 -8.46 -35.14 -27.08
CA ALA A 453 -8.36 -35.89 -28.31
C ALA A 453 -9.75 -36.52 -28.50
N CYS A 454 -10.50 -36.05 -29.47
CA CYS A 454 -11.65 -36.76 -29.98
C CYS A 454 -11.15 -38.12 -30.47
N VAL A 455 -11.38 -39.16 -29.70
CA VAL A 455 -11.31 -40.53 -30.19
C VAL A 455 -12.55 -40.73 -31.06
N ALA A 456 -12.28 -40.90 -32.36
CA ALA A 456 -13.28 -41.22 -33.35
C ALA A 456 -13.81 -42.63 -33.15
#